data_f657aab5aeed3f653fc99b42e219580a
#
_entry.id   f657aab5aeed3f653fc99b42e219580a
#
_cell.length_a   1.000
_cell.length_b   1.000
_cell.length_c   1.000
_cell.angle_alpha   90.00
_cell.angle_beta   90.00
_cell.angle_gamma   90.00
#
_symmetry.space_group_name_H-M   'P 1'
#
loop_
_entity.id
_entity.type
_entity.pdbx_description
1 polymer ?
#
loop_
_entity_poly.entity_id
_entity_poly.type
_entity_poly.pdbx_seq_one_letter_code
_entity_poly.pdbx_strand_id
1 'polypeptide(L)'
;MKRVPAPGARITLTADGRAIDTRNLGFTTSPHEECAVEEAIRLVEKHGGEATVLTLGGAAAEEQLRYAVSVGIGAAALVTHPTLDTTHANGGDGGIDAEWDAQATARGLVDAIRELEATGGVFDLVLFGNESADAGSFQVGVRVARALWRPIVNGIKGIEVEETSVTARRESSVGFEVYCLGLPAVLGVKEGLNLPRYPTLPGRLKSKKTVVNVIGVERIAGGMRAEQLINPVETVSETVMLGTGASAAPAIADLLQELGLA
;
A
#
# COMPACT_ATOMS: atom_id res chain seq x y z
N MET A 1 5.30 -2.01 -0.20
CA MET A 1 4.63 -0.68 -0.22
C MET A 1 4.63 -0.13 -1.63
N LYS A 2 3.85 0.90 -1.93
CA LYS A 2 3.71 1.49 -3.26
C LYS A 2 3.82 3.02 -3.19
N ARG A 3 4.51 3.61 -4.15
CA ARG A 3 4.50 5.06 -4.36
C ARG A 3 3.19 5.46 -5.04
N VAL A 4 2.43 6.34 -4.42
CA VAL A 4 1.10 6.79 -4.90
C VAL A 4 1.00 8.31 -4.85
N PRO A 5 0.16 8.96 -5.67
CA PRO A 5 -0.14 10.37 -5.53
C PRO A 5 -0.63 10.71 -4.12
N ALA A 6 -0.20 11.85 -3.59
CA ALA A 6 -0.60 12.29 -2.25
C ALA A 6 -2.13 12.48 -2.18
N PRO A 7 -2.80 12.04 -1.09
CA PRO A 7 -4.24 12.22 -0.92
C PRO A 7 -4.64 13.69 -1.03
N GLY A 8 -5.77 13.97 -1.68
CA GLY A 8 -6.27 15.33 -1.89
C GLY A 8 -5.58 16.11 -3.00
N ALA A 9 -4.58 15.55 -3.68
CA ALA A 9 -3.98 16.18 -4.84
C ALA A 9 -4.99 16.21 -6.02
N ARG A 10 -5.03 17.33 -6.73
CA ARG A 10 -5.80 17.42 -7.96
C ARG A 10 -5.10 16.65 -9.07
N ILE A 11 -5.66 15.52 -9.45
CA ILE A 11 -5.13 14.69 -10.53
C ILE A 11 -5.53 15.30 -11.87
N THR A 12 -4.55 15.58 -12.72
CA THR A 12 -4.74 15.97 -14.11
C THR A 12 -4.12 14.91 -15.01
N LEU A 13 -4.71 14.73 -16.19
CA LEU A 13 -4.22 13.76 -17.18
C LEU A 13 -3.29 14.43 -18.20
N THR A 14 -2.40 13.63 -18.78
CA THR A 14 -1.66 14.02 -19.98
C THR A 14 -2.61 14.27 -21.15
N ALA A 15 -2.19 15.06 -22.14
CA ALA A 15 -3.06 15.44 -23.26
C ALA A 15 -3.60 14.24 -24.07
N ASP A 16 -2.86 13.12 -24.07
CA ASP A 16 -3.25 11.87 -24.72
C ASP A 16 -4.11 10.94 -23.84
N GLY A 17 -4.36 11.32 -22.57
CA GLY A 17 -5.12 10.53 -21.63
C GLY A 17 -4.44 9.20 -21.22
N ARG A 18 -3.14 9.06 -21.45
CA ARG A 18 -2.41 7.81 -21.19
C ARG A 18 -1.65 7.80 -19.87
N ALA A 19 -1.52 8.94 -19.23
CA ALA A 19 -0.87 9.04 -17.91
C ALA A 19 -1.45 10.19 -17.08
N ILE A 20 -1.15 10.19 -15.80
CA ILE A 20 -1.37 11.36 -14.94
C ILE A 20 -0.22 12.36 -15.16
N ASP A 21 -0.53 13.65 -15.13
CA ASP A 21 0.47 14.71 -15.17
C ASP A 21 1.10 14.89 -13.79
N THR A 22 2.33 14.44 -13.64
CA THR A 22 3.03 14.40 -12.35
C THR A 22 3.81 15.66 -12.01
N ARG A 23 3.86 16.66 -12.90
CA ARG A 23 4.72 17.86 -12.74
C ARG A 23 4.48 18.64 -11.43
N ASN A 24 3.25 18.60 -10.91
CA ASN A 24 2.85 19.31 -9.70
C ASN A 24 2.26 18.37 -8.64
N LEU A 25 2.53 17.08 -8.72
CA LEU A 25 2.05 16.10 -7.77
C LEU A 25 3.11 15.76 -6.72
N GLY A 26 2.71 15.79 -5.45
CA GLY A 26 3.43 15.10 -4.38
C GLY A 26 3.10 13.61 -4.40
N PHE A 27 4.03 12.80 -3.90
CA PHE A 27 3.84 11.35 -3.78
C PHE A 27 4.09 10.89 -2.35
N THR A 28 3.38 9.85 -1.96
CA THR A 28 3.46 9.25 -0.63
C THR A 28 3.22 7.74 -0.71
N THR A 29 2.95 7.11 0.43
CA THR A 29 2.41 5.75 0.55
C THR A 29 1.01 5.82 1.14
N SER A 30 0.23 4.75 1.05
CA SER A 30 -1.10 4.72 1.67
C SER A 30 -0.99 4.63 3.20
N PRO A 31 -1.97 5.16 3.96
CA PRO A 31 -2.03 4.99 5.42
C PRO A 31 -2.03 3.52 5.85
N HIS A 32 -2.59 2.63 5.06
CA HIS A 32 -2.55 1.18 5.28
C HIS A 32 -1.13 0.63 5.29
N GLU A 33 -0.31 1.09 4.35
CA GLU A 33 1.09 0.68 4.24
C GLU A 33 1.97 1.30 5.32
N GLU A 34 1.68 2.53 5.73
CA GLU A 34 2.37 3.15 6.88
C GLU A 34 2.13 2.35 8.17
N CYS A 35 0.88 1.90 8.40
CA CYS A 35 0.56 1.01 9.51
C CYS A 35 1.27 -0.35 9.38
N ALA A 36 1.40 -0.90 8.17
CA ALA A 36 2.13 -2.16 7.96
C ALA A 36 3.63 -2.01 8.24
N VAL A 37 4.24 -0.90 7.85
CA VAL A 37 5.65 -0.57 8.15
C VAL A 37 5.86 -0.41 9.66
N GLU A 38 5.00 0.35 10.34
CA GLU A 38 5.05 0.51 11.79
C GLU A 38 4.92 -0.83 12.52
N GLU A 39 4.00 -1.69 12.06
CA GLU A 39 3.81 -3.00 12.68
C GLU A 39 5.02 -3.90 12.48
N ALA A 40 5.63 -3.92 11.30
CA ALA A 40 6.87 -4.66 11.07
C ALA A 40 7.99 -4.23 12.03
N ILE A 41 8.11 -2.92 12.29
CA ILE A 41 9.11 -2.40 13.23
C ILE A 41 8.78 -2.85 14.66
N ARG A 42 7.52 -2.76 15.10
CA ARG A 42 7.08 -3.20 16.43
C ARG A 42 7.30 -4.69 16.66
N LEU A 43 7.04 -5.51 15.63
CA LEU A 43 7.30 -6.95 15.72
C LEU A 43 8.80 -7.24 15.90
N VAL A 44 9.66 -6.56 15.15
CA VAL A 44 11.13 -6.68 15.32
C VAL A 44 11.58 -6.18 16.69
N GLU A 45 11.04 -5.06 17.18
CA GLU A 45 11.36 -4.54 18.52
C GLU A 45 10.95 -5.52 19.64
N LYS A 46 9.84 -6.26 19.45
CA LYS A 46 9.28 -7.17 20.44
C LYS A 46 9.89 -8.58 20.40
N HIS A 47 10.11 -9.10 19.21
CA HIS A 47 10.49 -10.50 19.00
C HIS A 47 11.92 -10.68 18.48
N GLY A 48 12.60 -9.60 18.11
CA GLY A 48 13.86 -9.65 17.37
C GLY A 48 13.67 -9.92 15.89
N GLY A 49 14.75 -10.27 15.21
CA GLY A 49 14.75 -10.51 13.76
C GLY A 49 14.99 -9.25 12.95
N GLU A 50 14.58 -9.26 11.69
CA GLU A 50 14.81 -8.19 10.73
C GLU A 50 13.55 -7.90 9.91
N ALA A 51 13.39 -6.63 9.49
CA ALA A 51 12.34 -6.22 8.57
C ALA A 51 12.94 -5.62 7.30
N THR A 52 12.44 -6.08 6.15
CA THR A 52 12.79 -5.56 4.83
C THR A 52 11.58 -4.89 4.21
N VAL A 53 11.72 -3.65 3.77
CA VAL A 53 10.71 -2.99 2.95
C VAL A 53 10.95 -3.26 1.47
N LEU A 54 9.88 -3.59 0.74
CA LEU A 54 9.90 -3.93 -0.67
C LEU A 54 8.91 -3.07 -1.43
N THR A 55 9.31 -2.56 -2.60
CA THR A 55 8.39 -1.92 -3.57
C THR A 55 8.71 -2.37 -4.98
N LEU A 56 7.68 -2.47 -5.82
CA LEU A 56 7.84 -2.61 -7.27
C LEU A 56 7.53 -1.25 -7.89
N GLY A 57 8.51 -0.72 -8.62
CA GLY A 57 8.39 0.60 -9.23
C GLY A 57 9.64 1.03 -9.97
N GLY A 58 9.60 2.22 -10.58
CA GLY A 58 10.75 2.90 -11.13
C GLY A 58 11.64 3.51 -10.05
N ALA A 59 12.76 4.11 -10.46
CA ALA A 59 13.75 4.69 -9.55
C ALA A 59 13.16 5.71 -8.56
N ALA A 60 12.11 6.44 -8.94
CA ALA A 60 11.43 7.41 -8.06
C ALA A 60 10.79 6.76 -6.82
N ALA A 61 10.46 5.45 -6.85
CA ALA A 61 9.89 4.74 -5.72
C ALA A 61 10.92 4.50 -4.58
N GLU A 62 12.20 4.74 -4.82
CA GLU A 62 13.23 4.67 -3.78
C GLU A 62 12.98 5.68 -2.65
N GLU A 63 12.32 6.80 -2.92
CA GLU A 63 11.94 7.79 -1.91
C GLU A 63 11.11 7.16 -0.78
N GLN A 64 10.12 6.35 -1.12
CA GLN A 64 9.24 5.69 -0.14
C GLN A 64 10.00 4.60 0.64
N LEU A 65 10.92 3.88 -0.01
CA LEU A 65 11.79 2.93 0.68
C LEU A 65 12.67 3.63 1.72
N ARG A 66 13.27 4.77 1.35
CA ARG A 66 14.08 5.58 2.26
C ARG A 66 13.26 6.16 3.40
N TYR A 67 12.00 6.51 3.16
CA TYR A 67 11.09 6.89 4.25
C TYR A 67 10.92 5.74 5.25
N ALA A 68 10.61 4.52 4.80
CA ALA A 68 10.45 3.36 5.66
C ALA A 68 11.73 3.05 6.47
N VAL A 69 12.91 3.16 5.85
CA VAL A 69 14.19 3.03 6.57
C VAL A 69 14.35 4.14 7.62
N SER A 70 13.91 5.37 7.32
CA SER A 70 14.05 6.51 8.25
C SER A 70 13.18 6.37 9.51
N VAL A 71 12.12 5.58 9.47
CA VAL A 71 11.28 5.27 10.63
C VAL A 71 11.71 4.00 11.38
N GLY A 72 12.60 3.17 10.81
CA GLY A 72 13.17 2.05 11.58
C GLY A 72 13.42 0.75 10.82
N ILE A 73 12.93 0.60 9.58
CA ILE A 73 13.17 -0.60 8.79
C ILE A 73 14.68 -0.83 8.57
N GLY A 74 15.10 -2.08 8.66
CA GLY A 74 16.50 -2.49 8.57
C GLY A 74 17.05 -2.52 7.15
N ALA A 75 16.31 -3.07 6.21
CA ALA A 75 16.71 -3.29 4.82
C ALA A 75 15.65 -2.81 3.83
N ALA A 76 16.07 -2.46 2.61
CA ALA A 76 15.18 -1.98 1.56
C ALA A 76 15.52 -2.61 0.21
N ALA A 77 14.49 -3.01 -0.55
CA ALA A 77 14.65 -3.56 -1.89
C ALA A 77 13.69 -2.88 -2.88
N LEU A 78 14.26 -2.45 -4.01
CA LEU A 78 13.52 -1.93 -5.16
C LEU A 78 13.42 -3.01 -6.22
N VAL A 79 12.22 -3.49 -6.46
CA VAL A 79 11.92 -4.40 -7.57
C VAL A 79 11.64 -3.56 -8.80
N THR A 80 12.40 -3.76 -9.87
CA THR A 80 12.31 -2.90 -11.05
C THR A 80 12.34 -3.68 -12.36
N HIS A 81 11.88 -3.02 -13.40
CA HIS A 81 11.96 -3.48 -14.79
C HIS A 81 12.14 -2.24 -15.69
N PRO A 82 12.83 -2.33 -16.83
CA PRO A 82 13.06 -1.17 -17.70
C PRO A 82 11.80 -0.40 -18.11
N THR A 83 10.64 -1.06 -18.19
CA THR A 83 9.36 -0.38 -18.50
C THR A 83 8.81 0.49 -17.37
N LEU A 84 9.31 0.34 -16.14
CA LEU A 84 8.90 1.14 -14.99
C LEU A 84 9.64 2.47 -14.89
N ASP A 85 10.80 2.57 -15.54
CA ASP A 85 11.62 3.78 -15.58
C ASP A 85 11.31 4.65 -16.82
N THR A 86 10.40 4.21 -17.70
CA THR A 86 9.97 5.04 -18.82
C THR A 86 9.18 6.22 -18.31
N THR A 87 9.87 7.35 -18.17
CA THR A 87 9.20 8.65 -18.10
C THR A 87 8.57 8.88 -19.46
N HIS A 88 7.25 8.93 -19.51
CA HIS A 88 6.58 9.44 -20.72
C HIS A 88 7.16 10.81 -21.06
N ALA A 89 7.37 11.10 -22.33
CA ALA A 89 7.92 12.36 -22.82
C ALA A 89 7.22 13.63 -22.23
N ASN A 90 6.06 13.46 -21.59
CA ASN A 90 5.26 14.47 -20.93
C ASN A 90 5.31 14.42 -19.38
N GLY A 91 6.25 13.72 -18.78
CA GLY A 91 6.50 13.75 -17.32
C GLY A 91 5.58 12.87 -16.47
N GLY A 92 4.84 11.94 -17.06
CA GLY A 92 4.01 10.99 -16.31
C GLY A 92 4.83 9.81 -15.76
N ASP A 93 4.65 9.50 -14.49
CA ASP A 93 5.21 8.31 -13.84
C ASP A 93 4.16 7.19 -13.89
N GLY A 94 4.48 6.09 -14.57
CA GLY A 94 3.61 4.92 -14.61
C GLY A 94 2.33 5.09 -15.43
N GLY A 95 2.43 5.57 -16.67
CA GLY A 95 1.30 5.57 -17.59
C GLY A 95 0.79 4.16 -17.94
N ILE A 96 -0.35 4.08 -18.64
CA ILE A 96 -1.00 2.82 -19.03
C ILE A 96 -0.10 1.92 -19.90
N ASP A 97 0.92 2.47 -20.52
CA ASP A 97 1.87 1.72 -21.34
C ASP A 97 2.81 0.81 -20.51
N ALA A 98 2.95 1.07 -19.22
CA ALA A 98 3.74 0.22 -18.34
C ALA A 98 3.12 -1.17 -18.12
N GLU A 99 1.82 -1.33 -18.37
CA GLU A 99 1.06 -2.59 -18.31
C GLU A 99 1.36 -3.48 -17.07
N TRP A 100 1.53 -2.87 -15.91
CA TRP A 100 1.70 -3.58 -14.65
C TRP A 100 0.36 -3.67 -13.91
N ASP A 101 -0.48 -4.61 -14.37
CA ASP A 101 -1.70 -4.93 -13.64
C ASP A 101 -1.40 -5.67 -12.31
N ALA A 102 -2.42 -5.92 -11.50
CA ALA A 102 -2.25 -6.58 -10.21
C ALA A 102 -1.61 -7.98 -10.32
N GLN A 103 -1.79 -8.66 -11.45
CA GLN A 103 -1.21 -9.99 -11.67
C GLN A 103 0.28 -9.91 -12.03
N ALA A 104 0.66 -9.02 -12.94
CA ALA A 104 2.05 -8.79 -13.30
C ALA A 104 2.85 -8.28 -12.08
N THR A 105 2.28 -7.32 -11.35
CA THR A 105 2.84 -6.80 -10.09
C THR A 105 3.07 -7.93 -9.07
N ALA A 106 2.08 -8.78 -8.85
CA ALA A 106 2.20 -9.88 -7.90
C ALA A 106 3.29 -10.87 -8.30
N ARG A 107 3.44 -11.18 -9.60
CA ARG A 107 4.52 -12.05 -10.10
C ARG A 107 5.89 -11.47 -9.83
N GLY A 108 6.12 -10.20 -10.20
CA GLY A 108 7.40 -9.54 -9.94
C GLY A 108 7.74 -9.49 -8.45
N LEU A 109 6.75 -9.22 -7.58
CA LEU A 109 6.97 -9.26 -6.13
C LEU A 109 7.28 -10.68 -5.63
N VAL A 110 6.63 -11.72 -6.14
CA VAL A 110 6.91 -13.12 -5.78
C VAL A 110 8.33 -13.51 -6.14
N ASP A 111 8.78 -13.15 -7.35
CA ASP A 111 10.14 -13.46 -7.80
C ASP A 111 11.17 -12.76 -6.92
N ALA A 112 10.96 -11.49 -6.58
CA ALA A 112 11.84 -10.75 -5.68
C ALA A 112 11.81 -11.31 -4.23
N ILE A 113 10.64 -11.70 -3.70
CA ILE A 113 10.55 -12.33 -2.37
C ILE A 113 11.35 -13.63 -2.36
N ARG A 114 11.20 -14.48 -3.37
CA ARG A 114 11.95 -15.73 -3.47
C ARG A 114 13.47 -15.52 -3.58
N GLU A 115 13.91 -14.50 -4.31
CA GLU A 115 15.33 -14.15 -4.40
C GLU A 115 15.87 -13.71 -3.04
N LEU A 116 15.15 -12.89 -2.32
CA LEU A 116 15.52 -12.47 -0.96
C LEU A 116 15.54 -13.67 0.01
N GLU A 117 14.55 -14.55 -0.06
CA GLU A 117 14.47 -15.75 0.78
C GLU A 117 15.58 -16.76 0.48
N ALA A 118 16.03 -16.84 -0.74
CA ALA A 118 17.14 -17.73 -1.12
C ALA A 118 18.46 -17.37 -0.44
N THR A 119 18.64 -16.12 -0.05
CA THR A 119 19.86 -15.61 0.59
C THR A 119 19.71 -15.31 2.07
N GLY A 120 18.53 -14.86 2.50
CA GLY A 120 18.24 -14.39 3.86
C GLY A 120 17.40 -15.33 4.71
N GLY A 121 16.89 -16.41 4.15
CA GLY A 121 15.91 -17.29 4.81
C GLY A 121 14.46 -16.86 4.55
N VAL A 122 13.53 -17.74 4.89
CA VAL A 122 12.10 -17.57 4.66
C VAL A 122 11.56 -16.44 5.56
N PHE A 123 10.81 -15.50 4.98
CA PHE A 123 10.09 -14.50 5.76
C PHE A 123 8.91 -15.14 6.49
N ASP A 124 8.87 -15.02 7.82
CA ASP A 124 7.75 -15.51 8.64
C ASP A 124 6.46 -14.78 8.30
N LEU A 125 6.53 -13.46 8.07
CA LEU A 125 5.40 -12.63 7.73
C LEU A 125 5.69 -11.75 6.50
N VAL A 126 4.71 -11.67 5.61
CA VAL A 126 4.68 -10.67 4.54
C VAL A 126 3.49 -9.74 4.78
N LEU A 127 3.77 -8.47 5.07
CA LEU A 127 2.75 -7.47 5.36
C LEU A 127 2.49 -6.61 4.11
N PHE A 128 1.24 -6.51 3.73
CA PHE A 128 0.77 -5.57 2.71
C PHE A 128 -0.11 -4.50 3.36
N GLY A 129 -0.17 -3.31 2.78
CA GLY A 129 -1.35 -2.47 2.93
C GLY A 129 -2.57 -3.20 2.33
N ASN A 130 -3.75 -3.02 2.92
CA ASN A 130 -4.98 -3.67 2.46
C ASN A 130 -5.24 -3.40 0.97
N GLU A 131 -4.91 -2.20 0.52
CA GLU A 131 -5.05 -1.71 -0.86
C GLU A 131 -4.10 -0.56 -1.13
N SER A 132 -3.83 -0.27 -2.40
CA SER A 132 -3.13 0.94 -2.79
C SER A 132 -4.12 2.11 -2.91
N ALA A 133 -3.69 3.31 -2.48
CA ALA A 133 -4.55 4.50 -2.48
C ALA A 133 -4.90 5.02 -3.89
N ASP A 134 -4.20 4.57 -4.93
CA ASP A 134 -4.45 4.92 -6.33
C ASP A 134 -5.34 3.91 -7.06
N ALA A 135 -4.91 2.65 -7.15
CA ALA A 135 -5.61 1.64 -7.94
C ALA A 135 -6.70 0.88 -7.17
N GLY A 136 -6.61 0.77 -5.84
CA GLY A 136 -7.63 0.13 -5.00
C GLY A 136 -8.04 -1.29 -5.42
N SER A 137 -7.13 -2.05 -6.04
CA SER A 137 -7.51 -3.32 -6.67
C SER A 137 -7.77 -4.47 -5.68
N PHE A 138 -7.26 -4.39 -4.46
CA PHE A 138 -7.35 -5.44 -3.40
C PHE A 138 -6.77 -6.81 -3.80
N GLN A 139 -6.01 -6.92 -4.87
CA GLN A 139 -5.64 -8.19 -5.47
C GLN A 139 -4.19 -8.61 -5.23
N VAL A 140 -3.26 -7.64 -5.12
CA VAL A 140 -1.82 -7.95 -5.15
C VAL A 140 -1.43 -8.88 -4.01
N GLY A 141 -1.78 -8.56 -2.76
CA GLY A 141 -1.46 -9.40 -1.59
C GLY A 141 -2.02 -10.81 -1.69
N VAL A 142 -3.28 -10.96 -2.15
CA VAL A 142 -3.93 -12.27 -2.34
C VAL A 142 -3.21 -13.10 -3.40
N ARG A 143 -2.82 -12.48 -4.52
CA ARG A 143 -2.09 -13.16 -5.60
C ARG A 143 -0.69 -13.58 -5.16
N VAL A 144 0.02 -12.73 -4.42
CA VAL A 144 1.32 -13.06 -3.83
C VAL A 144 1.20 -14.21 -2.84
N ALA A 145 0.27 -14.15 -1.90
CA ALA A 145 0.03 -15.22 -0.93
C ALA A 145 -0.24 -16.56 -1.62
N ARG A 146 -1.12 -16.55 -2.63
CA ARG A 146 -1.44 -17.75 -3.41
C ARG A 146 -0.23 -18.33 -4.13
N ALA A 147 0.62 -17.48 -4.74
CA ALA A 147 1.81 -17.91 -5.47
C ALA A 147 2.93 -18.41 -4.55
N LEU A 148 2.99 -17.90 -3.32
CA LEU A 148 3.90 -18.37 -2.27
C LEU A 148 3.34 -19.55 -1.46
N TRP A 149 2.10 -19.98 -1.70
CA TRP A 149 1.39 -21.03 -0.94
C TRP A 149 1.30 -20.72 0.55
N ARG A 150 1.02 -19.46 0.89
CA ARG A 150 0.87 -18.98 2.26
C ARG A 150 -0.58 -18.58 2.54
N PRO A 151 -1.08 -18.83 3.77
CA PRO A 151 -2.38 -18.31 4.18
C PRO A 151 -2.37 -16.79 4.20
N ILE A 152 -3.55 -16.17 3.96
CA ILE A 152 -3.71 -14.72 3.98
C ILE A 152 -5.02 -14.30 4.66
N VAL A 153 -4.97 -13.22 5.43
CA VAL A 153 -6.12 -12.46 5.90
C VAL A 153 -5.91 -10.99 5.57
N ASN A 154 -6.91 -10.35 4.95
CA ASN A 154 -6.91 -8.92 4.63
C ASN A 154 -7.79 -8.13 5.60
N GLY A 155 -7.58 -6.80 5.65
CA GLY A 155 -8.39 -5.88 6.44
C GLY A 155 -8.13 -5.95 7.94
N ILE A 156 -6.94 -6.41 8.34
CA ILE A 156 -6.64 -6.64 9.75
C ILE A 156 -6.31 -5.35 10.49
N LYS A 157 -6.77 -5.30 11.74
CA LYS A 157 -6.53 -4.23 12.72
C LYS A 157 -6.00 -4.76 14.07
N GLY A 158 -5.48 -5.98 14.11
CA GLY A 158 -4.81 -6.56 15.27
C GLY A 158 -3.95 -7.73 14.85
N ILE A 159 -2.74 -7.82 15.41
CA ILE A 159 -1.75 -8.88 15.18
C ILE A 159 -1.16 -9.31 16.51
N GLU A 160 -1.17 -10.61 16.76
CA GLU A 160 -0.43 -11.23 17.86
C GLU A 160 0.38 -12.40 17.27
N VAL A 161 1.70 -12.34 17.42
CA VAL A 161 2.62 -13.36 16.88
C VAL A 161 3.06 -14.28 18.00
N GLU A 162 3.01 -15.56 17.74
CA GLU A 162 3.57 -16.65 18.54
C GLU A 162 4.70 -17.34 17.76
N GLU A 163 5.32 -18.36 18.34
CA GLU A 163 6.49 -19.03 17.77
C GLU A 163 6.20 -19.63 16.37
N THR A 164 5.03 -20.20 16.15
CA THR A 164 4.66 -20.91 14.91
C THR A 164 3.37 -20.41 14.26
N SER A 165 2.74 -19.39 14.83
CA SER A 165 1.45 -18.91 14.39
C SER A 165 1.30 -17.40 14.55
N VAL A 166 0.33 -16.85 13.84
CA VAL A 166 -0.11 -15.47 13.99
C VAL A 166 -1.61 -15.42 14.14
N THR A 167 -2.09 -14.71 15.16
CA THR A 167 -3.50 -14.38 15.35
C THR A 167 -3.76 -12.99 14.78
N ALA A 168 -4.65 -12.93 13.79
CA ALA A 168 -5.06 -11.70 13.12
C ALA A 168 -6.52 -11.36 13.45
N ARG A 169 -6.80 -10.09 13.74
CA ARG A 169 -8.14 -9.58 14.03
C ARG A 169 -8.61 -8.63 12.95
N ARG A 170 -9.81 -8.82 12.45
CA ARG A 170 -10.46 -7.99 11.44
C ARG A 170 -11.79 -7.47 11.98
N GLU A 171 -12.06 -6.17 11.79
CA GLU A 171 -13.37 -5.60 12.10
C GLU A 171 -14.44 -6.11 11.13
N SER A 172 -15.62 -6.36 11.66
CA SER A 172 -16.82 -6.65 10.90
C SER A 172 -18.00 -5.81 11.45
N SER A 173 -19.14 -5.84 10.77
CA SER A 173 -20.34 -5.10 11.20
C SER A 173 -20.89 -5.52 12.56
N VAL A 174 -20.50 -6.68 13.06
CA VAL A 174 -21.02 -7.27 14.33
C VAL A 174 -19.93 -7.47 15.39
N GLY A 175 -18.72 -6.97 15.15
CA GLY A 175 -17.60 -7.11 16.09
C GLY A 175 -16.29 -7.45 15.41
N PHE A 176 -15.52 -8.38 15.97
CA PHE A 176 -14.23 -8.80 15.42
C PHE A 176 -14.26 -10.26 14.97
N GLU A 177 -13.73 -10.52 13.80
CA GLU A 177 -13.36 -11.85 13.36
C GLU A 177 -11.91 -12.12 13.76
N VAL A 178 -11.63 -13.30 14.29
CA VAL A 178 -10.32 -13.73 14.76
C VAL A 178 -9.84 -14.91 13.95
N TYR A 179 -8.66 -14.80 13.35
CA TYR A 179 -8.05 -15.82 12.52
C TYR A 179 -6.71 -16.25 13.12
N CYS A 180 -6.49 -17.54 13.26
CA CYS A 180 -5.19 -18.09 13.61
C CYS A 180 -4.57 -18.74 12.37
N LEU A 181 -3.40 -18.29 11.96
CA LEU A 181 -2.68 -18.75 10.78
C LEU A 181 -1.33 -19.35 11.19
N GLY A 182 -0.97 -20.49 10.60
CA GLY A 182 0.40 -21.01 10.71
C GLY A 182 1.38 -20.13 9.93
N LEU A 183 2.59 -19.93 10.47
CA LEU A 183 3.69 -19.26 9.77
C LEU A 183 4.37 -20.22 8.77
N PRO A 184 4.84 -19.74 7.62
CA PRO A 184 4.84 -18.36 7.15
C PRO A 184 3.47 -17.89 6.62
N ALA A 185 3.09 -16.64 6.88
CA ALA A 185 1.79 -16.09 6.53
C ALA A 185 1.87 -14.73 5.83
N VAL A 186 0.77 -14.32 5.20
CA VAL A 186 0.60 -13.01 4.57
C VAL A 186 -0.56 -12.27 5.24
N LEU A 187 -0.40 -10.98 5.52
CA LEU A 187 -1.42 -10.18 6.18
C LEU A 187 -1.64 -8.87 5.42
N GLY A 188 -2.89 -8.52 5.16
CA GLY A 188 -3.31 -7.24 4.58
C GLY A 188 -3.72 -6.27 5.70
N VAL A 189 -2.82 -5.36 6.06
CA VAL A 189 -2.99 -4.40 7.16
C VAL A 189 -3.91 -3.26 6.75
N LYS A 190 -4.88 -2.94 7.59
CA LYS A 190 -5.76 -1.78 7.44
C LYS A 190 -5.31 -0.64 8.35
N GLU A 191 -5.52 0.59 7.90
CA GLU A 191 -5.36 1.79 8.71
C GLU A 191 -6.11 1.66 10.05
N GLY A 192 -5.48 2.14 11.12
CA GLY A 192 -6.00 2.04 12.48
C GLY A 192 -5.52 0.80 13.25
N LEU A 193 -4.66 -0.04 12.67
CA LEU A 193 -3.96 -1.10 13.40
C LEU A 193 -3.08 -0.52 14.51
N ASN A 194 -2.37 0.54 14.18
CA ASN A 194 -1.43 1.26 15.04
C ASN A 194 -1.35 2.73 14.64
N LEU A 195 -0.56 3.50 15.38
CA LEU A 195 -0.21 4.87 15.02
C LEU A 195 1.23 4.87 14.50
N PRO A 196 1.45 5.16 13.18
CA PRO A 196 2.77 5.22 12.59
C PRO A 196 3.65 6.28 13.24
N ARG A 197 4.91 5.95 13.49
CA ARG A 197 5.91 6.87 14.05
C ARG A 197 6.45 7.83 12.98
N TYR A 198 6.93 8.98 13.42
CA TYR A 198 7.61 9.93 12.55
C TYR A 198 9.11 9.66 12.46
N PRO A 199 9.75 9.99 11.32
CA PRO A 199 11.19 9.85 11.15
C PRO A 199 11.98 10.73 12.13
N THR A 200 12.94 10.14 12.84
CA THR A 200 13.89 10.87 13.67
C THR A 200 15.04 11.43 12.83
N LEU A 201 15.78 12.42 13.34
CA LEU A 201 16.96 12.94 12.66
C LEU A 201 18.02 11.86 12.39
N PRO A 202 18.40 11.01 13.37
CA PRO A 202 19.29 9.87 13.12
C PRO A 202 18.74 8.89 12.07
N GLY A 203 17.44 8.61 12.08
CA GLY A 203 16.79 7.75 11.09
C GLY A 203 16.90 8.31 9.67
N ARG A 204 16.67 9.61 9.49
CA ARG A 204 16.84 10.29 8.20
C ARG A 204 18.28 10.24 7.69
N LEU A 205 19.26 10.39 8.59
CA LEU A 205 20.68 10.27 8.23
C LEU A 205 21.05 8.82 7.86
N LYS A 206 20.52 7.84 8.59
CA LYS A 206 20.68 6.42 8.27
C LYS A 206 20.12 6.09 6.89
N SER A 207 18.89 6.52 6.59
CA SER A 207 18.21 6.21 5.33
C SER A 207 18.96 6.73 4.09
N LYS A 208 19.65 7.87 4.19
CA LYS A 208 20.50 8.40 3.11
C LYS A 208 21.73 7.53 2.81
N LYS A 209 22.22 6.80 3.80
CA LYS A 209 23.42 5.94 3.69
C LYS A 209 23.05 4.47 3.40
N THR A 210 21.80 4.09 3.60
CA THR A 210 21.35 2.70 3.38
C THR A 210 21.41 2.38 1.89
N VAL A 211 22.05 1.26 1.57
CA VAL A 211 22.04 0.71 0.22
C VAL A 211 20.68 0.07 -0.02
N VAL A 212 20.01 0.50 -1.09
CA VAL A 212 18.78 -0.14 -1.56
C VAL A 212 19.18 -1.28 -2.49
N ASN A 213 18.77 -2.49 -2.17
CA ASN A 213 18.97 -3.65 -3.05
C ASN A 213 18.07 -3.50 -4.28
N VAL A 214 18.63 -3.55 -5.47
CA VAL A 214 17.87 -3.43 -6.73
C VAL A 214 17.72 -4.82 -7.35
N ILE A 215 16.49 -5.28 -7.47
CA ILE A 215 16.13 -6.60 -8.00
C ILE A 215 15.43 -6.40 -9.34
N GLY A 216 16.08 -6.85 -10.42
CA GLY A 216 15.49 -6.87 -11.74
C GLY A 216 14.56 -8.08 -11.91
N VAL A 217 13.33 -7.86 -12.36
CA VAL A 217 12.36 -8.94 -12.59
C VAL A 217 11.89 -8.96 -14.04
N GLU A 218 11.50 -10.14 -14.54
CA GLU A 218 10.85 -10.26 -15.83
C GLU A 218 9.39 -9.80 -15.73
N ARG A 219 8.97 -9.02 -16.73
CA ARG A 219 7.56 -8.67 -16.87
C ARG A 219 6.82 -9.78 -17.60
N ILE A 220 5.94 -10.48 -16.89
CA ILE A 220 5.00 -11.40 -17.51
C ILE A 220 3.64 -10.69 -17.52
N ALA A 221 3.10 -10.44 -18.72
CA ALA A 221 1.82 -9.75 -18.87
C ALA A 221 0.72 -10.40 -18.01
N GLY A 222 -0.08 -9.56 -17.37
CA GLY A 222 -1.29 -9.97 -16.66
C GLY A 222 -2.45 -10.26 -17.62
N GLY A 223 -3.66 -10.22 -17.10
CA GLY A 223 -4.87 -10.42 -17.90
C GLY A 223 -5.59 -9.12 -18.25
N MET A 224 -5.18 -7.99 -17.68
CA MET A 224 -5.84 -6.69 -17.85
C MET A 224 -4.92 -5.71 -18.59
N ARG A 225 -5.52 -4.91 -19.45
CA ARG A 225 -4.87 -3.81 -20.14
C ARG A 225 -5.67 -2.54 -19.93
N ALA A 226 -5.02 -1.47 -19.49
CA ALA A 226 -5.62 -0.15 -19.46
C ALA A 226 -5.55 0.47 -20.88
N GLU A 227 -6.65 0.99 -21.36
CA GLU A 227 -6.71 1.61 -22.69
C GLU A 227 -6.57 3.13 -22.60
N GLN A 228 -7.24 3.73 -21.62
CA GLN A 228 -7.27 5.18 -21.42
C GLN A 228 -7.60 5.52 -19.97
N LEU A 229 -7.07 6.63 -19.49
CA LEU A 229 -7.51 7.28 -18.27
C LEU A 229 -8.55 8.35 -18.61
N ILE A 230 -9.62 8.39 -17.85
CA ILE A 230 -10.67 9.40 -18.01
C ILE A 230 -10.95 10.06 -16.66
N ASN A 231 -11.21 11.36 -16.66
CA ASN A 231 -11.71 12.02 -15.47
C ASN A 231 -13.16 11.56 -15.23
N PRO A 232 -13.53 11.33 -13.94
CA PRO A 232 -14.93 11.05 -13.63
C PRO A 232 -15.81 12.24 -14.04
N VAL A 233 -17.04 11.96 -14.44
CA VAL A 233 -18.02 13.01 -14.69
C VAL A 233 -18.25 13.77 -13.40
N GLU A 234 -18.08 15.10 -13.43
CA GLU A 234 -18.39 15.93 -12.26
C GLU A 234 -19.89 15.83 -11.97
N THR A 235 -20.22 15.19 -10.87
CA THR A 235 -21.58 15.25 -10.32
C THR A 235 -21.70 16.54 -9.51
N VAL A 236 -22.60 17.42 -9.95
CA VAL A 236 -22.95 18.61 -9.17
C VAL A 236 -23.63 18.11 -7.89
N SER A 237 -22.92 18.18 -6.75
CA SER A 237 -23.55 17.97 -5.46
C SER A 237 -24.11 19.29 -4.95
N GLU A 238 -25.43 19.39 -4.79
CA GLU A 238 -26.04 20.51 -4.07
C GLU A 238 -25.78 20.35 -2.58
N THR A 239 -25.08 21.32 -2.00
CA THR A 239 -24.92 21.39 -0.55
C THR A 239 -26.18 22.01 0.05
N VAL A 240 -26.93 21.26 0.82
CA VAL A 240 -28.10 21.74 1.56
C VAL A 240 -27.69 22.15 2.95
N MET A 241 -27.86 23.41 3.30
CA MET A 241 -27.62 23.92 4.64
C MET A 241 -28.82 23.62 5.56
N LEU A 242 -28.65 22.71 6.51
CA LEU A 242 -29.71 22.29 7.45
C LEU A 242 -29.90 23.26 8.62
N GLY A 243 -29.06 24.29 8.72
CA GLY A 243 -29.06 25.27 9.80
C GLY A 243 -27.65 25.59 10.28
N THR A 244 -27.55 26.35 11.37
CA THR A 244 -26.26 26.73 11.97
C THR A 244 -26.21 26.37 13.46
N GLY A 245 -25.11 25.80 13.91
CA GLY A 245 -24.91 25.41 15.32
C GLY A 245 -26.01 24.46 15.85
N ALA A 246 -26.42 24.60 17.07
CA ALA A 246 -27.39 23.71 17.72
C ALA A 246 -28.79 23.70 17.08
N SER A 247 -29.15 24.74 16.34
CA SER A 247 -30.47 24.82 15.68
C SER A 247 -30.57 23.84 14.46
N ALA A 248 -29.46 23.34 13.96
CA ALA A 248 -29.46 22.33 12.91
C ALA A 248 -29.79 20.90 13.40
N ALA A 249 -29.71 20.65 14.72
CA ALA A 249 -29.83 19.28 15.24
C ALA A 249 -31.17 18.60 14.92
N PRO A 250 -32.36 19.26 14.99
CA PRO A 250 -33.60 18.62 14.59
C PRO A 250 -33.62 18.19 13.14
N ALA A 251 -33.20 19.07 12.22
CA ALA A 251 -33.16 18.75 10.77
C ALA A 251 -32.15 17.63 10.44
N ILE A 252 -31.06 17.54 11.19
CA ILE A 252 -30.10 16.40 11.06
C ILE A 252 -30.76 15.10 11.54
N ALA A 253 -31.49 15.13 12.67
CA ALA A 253 -32.18 13.94 13.17
C ALA A 253 -33.24 13.45 12.17
N ASP A 254 -34.05 14.37 11.63
CA ASP A 254 -35.06 14.07 10.61
C ASP A 254 -34.41 13.43 9.38
N LEU A 255 -33.30 14.00 8.88
CA LEU A 255 -32.54 13.44 7.75
C LEU A 255 -32.00 12.04 8.03
N LEU A 256 -31.45 11.78 9.23
CA LEU A 256 -30.95 10.46 9.61
C LEU A 256 -32.09 9.43 9.65
N GLN A 257 -33.27 9.80 10.11
CA GLN A 257 -34.46 8.93 10.09
C GLN A 257 -34.92 8.66 8.66
N GLU A 258 -34.94 9.68 7.78
CA GLU A 258 -35.31 9.52 6.37
C GLU A 258 -34.35 8.57 5.64
N LEU A 259 -33.06 8.63 5.98
CA LEU A 259 -32.02 7.73 5.43
C LEU A 259 -32.02 6.33 6.08
N GLY A 260 -32.84 6.07 7.10
CA GLY A 260 -32.88 4.81 7.83
C GLY A 260 -31.63 4.52 8.67
N LEU A 261 -30.95 5.58 9.13
CA LEU A 261 -29.71 5.51 9.91
C LEU A 261 -29.94 5.77 11.41
N ALA A 262 -31.16 6.12 11.80
CA ALA A 262 -31.59 6.35 13.20
C ALA A 262 -32.97 5.76 13.47
#